data_2344904bd191dba907cdaace5c3f8197
#
_entry.id   2344904bd191dba907cdaace5c3f8197
#
_cell.length_a   1.000
_cell.length_b   1.000
_cell.length_c   1.000
_cell.angle_alpha   90.00
_cell.angle_beta   90.00
_cell.angle_gamma   90.00
#
_symmetry.space_group_name_H-M   'P 1'
#
loop_
_entity.id
_entity.type
_entity.pdbx_description
1 polymer ?
#
loop_
_entity_poly.entity_id
_entity_poly.type
_entity_poly.pdbx_seq_one_letter_code
_entity_poly.pdbx_strand_id
1 'polypeptide(L)'
;MKTSIQYLLCSLLFVQFALAQDRITGEPFATRSVVLGQNGMVATSHPLATQIGLDMLKSGGNAIDAAIAANAALGLMEPTGCGIGGDLFAIVWDAETKKLYGLNASGRSPQKLTLEYFEKQGMEKIPSHGPLPVSVPGAVDGWFELHKKFGSKPMLEILAPAIDYAEKGFPLTELIAWYIQRTVPFFESKGFPNIDDTYRAQNGGKLPDEGEIYKNPYLASTYRKIAEGGRDAFYKGDIAKTVGKFIKEQGGFLSAKDFAAHKSEWVEPVSINYRGYDVWELPPNGQGIAALQMLQILEGFDFSKIEFGSAEHLHLFTEAKKLAFEDRAKYYADMDFFDVPVEELLSDAYAEERRKQIGDTAGKYSAGEISAGETIYMTVADSEGNMISLIQSNYRGMGSGMAPPKLGFMLQDRGELFSLKRGQANTFEPGKRPFHTIIPAFITKDGKPFVSFGVMGGDFQPMGHTQIVMNLVDFGMNLQEAGDAPRWDHTGGASPMGRTTEDTGLIRVESGIPYSTLRGLMDRRHRIGTARGIYGGYQAILWDDENKVYHGASESRKDGQAAGY
;
A
#
# COMPACT_ATOMS: atom_id res chain seq x y z
N MET A 1 -72.33 -6.79 14.47
CA MET A 1 -71.31 -5.75 14.18
C MET A 1 -70.25 -5.65 15.28
N LYS A 2 -69.81 -6.73 15.91
CA LYS A 2 -68.73 -6.69 16.90
C LYS A 2 -67.61 -7.69 16.62
N THR A 3 -67.71 -8.47 15.54
CA THR A 3 -66.73 -9.53 15.18
C THR A 3 -65.78 -9.17 14.03
N SER A 4 -65.99 -8.02 13.36
CA SER A 4 -65.18 -7.62 12.20
C SER A 4 -64.04 -6.65 12.55
N ILE A 5 -63.96 -6.15 13.79
CA ILE A 5 -62.92 -5.23 14.22
C ILE A 5 -61.70 -5.90 14.82
N GLN A 6 -61.84 -7.17 15.27
CA GLN A 6 -60.73 -7.92 15.85
C GLN A 6 -59.74 -8.51 14.80
N TYR A 7 -60.15 -8.61 13.55
CA TYR A 7 -59.27 -9.15 12.49
C TYR A 7 -58.44 -8.05 11.79
N LEU A 8 -58.73 -6.77 12.03
CA LEU A 8 -57.99 -5.66 11.45
C LEU A 8 -56.83 -5.19 12.35
N LEU A 9 -56.75 -5.63 13.60
CA LEU A 9 -55.65 -5.33 14.53
C LEU A 9 -54.51 -6.38 14.54
N CYS A 10 -54.72 -7.53 13.93
CA CYS A 10 -53.69 -8.58 13.84
C CYS A 10 -52.82 -8.52 12.57
N SER A 11 -53.06 -7.65 11.62
CA SER A 11 -52.28 -7.54 10.38
C SER A 11 -51.23 -6.42 10.38
N LEU A 12 -51.02 -5.78 11.51
CA LEU A 12 -49.86 -4.91 11.76
C LEU A 12 -48.81 -5.62 12.67
N LEU A 13 -48.64 -6.91 12.52
CA LEU A 13 -47.38 -7.53 12.82
C LEU A 13 -46.40 -7.04 11.76
N PHE A 14 -45.66 -6.01 12.10
CA PHE A 14 -44.38 -5.72 11.46
C PHE A 14 -43.62 -7.04 11.39
N VAL A 15 -43.56 -7.64 10.22
CA VAL A 15 -42.50 -8.57 9.89
C VAL A 15 -41.24 -7.72 9.90
N GLN A 16 -40.67 -7.53 11.07
CA GLN A 16 -39.26 -7.25 11.17
C GLN A 16 -38.60 -8.48 10.52
N PHE A 17 -38.21 -8.34 9.27
CA PHE A 17 -37.15 -9.17 8.76
C PHE A 17 -35.99 -8.92 9.72
N ALA A 18 -35.83 -9.80 10.69
CA ALA A 18 -34.60 -9.88 11.44
C ALA A 18 -33.54 -10.26 10.42
N LEU A 19 -32.90 -9.26 9.80
CA LEU A 19 -31.65 -9.47 9.12
C LEU A 19 -30.73 -10.09 10.17
N ALA A 20 -30.20 -11.27 9.89
CA ALA A 20 -29.20 -11.86 10.77
C ALA A 20 -28.03 -10.86 10.83
N GLN A 21 -27.73 -10.39 12.02
CA GLN A 21 -26.60 -9.50 12.28
C GLN A 21 -25.70 -10.18 13.31
N ASP A 22 -24.40 -10.17 13.06
CA ASP A 22 -23.42 -10.75 13.97
C ASP A 22 -23.24 -9.90 15.25
N ARG A 23 -23.59 -8.61 15.17
CA ARG A 23 -23.49 -7.65 16.27
C ARG A 23 -24.81 -6.90 16.47
N ILE A 24 -24.99 -6.30 17.66
CA ILE A 24 -26.17 -5.49 18.00
C ILE A 24 -26.22 -4.19 17.17
N THR A 25 -25.07 -3.66 16.76
CA THR A 25 -24.92 -2.44 15.96
C THR A 25 -23.99 -2.70 14.78
N GLY A 26 -24.14 -1.92 13.71
CA GLY A 26 -23.25 -1.93 12.56
C GLY A 26 -23.77 -2.77 11.38
N GLU A 27 -22.89 -3.06 10.47
CA GLU A 27 -23.16 -3.77 9.22
C GLU A 27 -23.44 -5.27 9.42
N PRO A 28 -24.16 -5.94 8.49
CA PRO A 28 -24.55 -7.36 8.61
C PRO A 28 -23.42 -8.35 8.27
N PHE A 29 -22.17 -7.96 8.38
CA PHE A 29 -21.00 -8.83 8.21
C PHE A 29 -20.09 -8.79 9.45
N ALA A 30 -19.21 -9.78 9.58
CA ALA A 30 -18.30 -9.88 10.70
C ALA A 30 -17.37 -8.67 10.77
N THR A 31 -17.45 -7.92 11.85
CA THR A 31 -16.63 -6.72 12.12
C THR A 31 -16.42 -6.56 13.62
N ARG A 32 -15.67 -5.57 14.04
CA ARG A 32 -15.45 -5.17 15.44
C ARG A 32 -15.63 -3.66 15.62
N SER A 33 -15.64 -3.19 16.87
CA SER A 33 -15.62 -1.76 17.16
C SER A 33 -14.31 -1.13 16.71
N VAL A 34 -14.35 0.13 16.32
CA VAL A 34 -13.15 0.96 16.18
C VAL A 34 -12.42 1.07 17.53
N VAL A 35 -11.11 1.19 17.49
CA VAL A 35 -10.31 1.49 18.69
C VAL A 35 -10.35 2.99 18.94
N LEU A 36 -10.58 3.41 20.18
CA LEU A 36 -10.61 4.82 20.56
C LEU A 36 -9.35 5.18 21.33
N GLY A 37 -8.80 6.37 21.06
CA GLY A 37 -7.66 6.95 21.79
C GLY A 37 -7.77 8.46 21.85
N GLN A 38 -7.37 9.07 22.97
CA GLN A 38 -7.45 10.51 23.16
C GLN A 38 -6.12 11.20 22.86
N ASN A 39 -5.00 10.58 23.21
CA ASN A 39 -3.67 11.22 23.19
C ASN A 39 -2.80 10.74 22.02
N GLY A 40 -3.22 9.68 21.32
CA GLY A 40 -2.51 9.16 20.16
C GLY A 40 -3.07 7.82 19.70
N MET A 41 -2.75 7.48 18.47
CA MET A 41 -3.21 6.26 17.80
C MET A 41 -2.13 5.73 16.85
N VAL A 42 -1.97 4.42 16.82
CA VAL A 42 -1.09 3.72 15.88
C VAL A 42 -1.86 2.56 15.25
N ALA A 43 -1.80 2.42 13.94
CA ALA A 43 -2.36 1.28 13.23
C ALA A 43 -1.34 0.75 12.22
N THR A 44 -0.95 -0.52 12.37
CA THR A 44 0.01 -1.21 11.50
C THR A 44 -0.43 -2.62 11.17
N SER A 45 0.22 -3.25 10.19
CA SER A 45 -0.03 -4.63 9.79
C SER A 45 0.54 -5.70 10.75
N HIS A 46 1.26 -5.29 11.83
CA HIS A 46 1.84 -6.22 12.81
C HIS A 46 1.67 -5.73 14.25
N PRO A 47 1.15 -6.54 15.20
CA PRO A 47 0.85 -6.09 16.57
C PRO A 47 2.05 -5.52 17.33
N LEU A 48 3.23 -6.15 17.22
CA LEU A 48 4.44 -5.67 17.89
C LEU A 48 4.93 -4.34 17.31
N ALA A 49 4.78 -4.11 16.02
CA ALA A 49 5.11 -2.81 15.41
C ALA A 49 4.14 -1.71 15.89
N THR A 50 2.85 -2.03 16.03
CA THR A 50 1.86 -1.12 16.63
C THR A 50 2.25 -0.78 18.07
N GLN A 51 2.65 -1.78 18.87
CA GLN A 51 3.10 -1.55 20.25
C GLN A 51 4.34 -0.67 20.33
N ILE A 52 5.34 -0.89 19.46
CA ILE A 52 6.56 -0.06 19.39
C ILE A 52 6.19 1.41 19.08
N GLY A 53 5.31 1.64 18.09
CA GLY A 53 4.84 2.99 17.79
C GLY A 53 4.12 3.64 18.98
N LEU A 54 3.26 2.90 19.66
CA LEU A 54 2.53 3.38 20.83
C LEU A 54 3.47 3.71 22.00
N ASP A 55 4.47 2.87 22.27
CA ASP A 55 5.46 3.10 23.32
C ASP A 55 6.33 4.33 22.98
N MET A 56 6.66 4.54 21.70
CA MET A 56 7.37 5.73 21.25
C MET A 56 6.56 7.01 21.53
N LEU A 57 5.25 7.03 21.20
CA LEU A 57 4.36 8.15 21.53
C LEU A 57 4.29 8.38 23.06
N LYS A 58 4.07 7.33 23.84
CA LYS A 58 4.00 7.42 25.31
C LYS A 58 5.30 7.87 25.96
N SER A 59 6.45 7.63 25.34
CA SER A 59 7.76 8.10 25.80
C SER A 59 8.07 9.55 25.39
N GLY A 60 7.10 10.25 24.77
CA GLY A 60 7.20 11.66 24.37
C GLY A 60 7.82 11.86 22.97
N GLY A 61 7.86 10.83 22.14
CA GLY A 61 8.07 10.97 20.69
C GLY A 61 6.79 11.44 20.01
N ASN A 62 6.91 12.06 18.86
CA ASN A 62 5.77 12.49 18.04
C ASN A 62 5.35 11.42 17.02
N ALA A 63 4.34 11.72 16.18
CA ALA A 63 3.84 10.79 15.16
C ALA A 63 4.93 10.32 14.18
N ILE A 64 5.90 11.18 13.86
CA ILE A 64 6.98 10.84 12.93
C ILE A 64 7.99 9.89 13.56
N ASP A 65 8.42 10.15 14.80
CA ASP A 65 9.32 9.26 15.54
C ASP A 65 8.70 7.86 15.68
N ALA A 66 7.42 7.82 16.04
CA ALA A 66 6.66 6.58 16.20
C ALA A 66 6.49 5.83 14.86
N ALA A 67 6.24 6.56 13.76
CA ALA A 67 6.12 5.97 12.44
C ALA A 67 7.46 5.37 11.97
N ILE A 68 8.59 6.04 12.17
CA ILE A 68 9.92 5.50 11.81
C ILE A 68 10.23 4.26 12.65
N ALA A 69 9.99 4.30 13.98
CA ALA A 69 10.23 3.17 14.86
C ALA A 69 9.41 1.93 14.48
N ALA A 70 8.11 2.11 14.24
CA ALA A 70 7.23 1.04 13.81
C ALA A 70 7.59 0.53 12.40
N ASN A 71 7.96 1.41 11.46
CA ASN A 71 8.36 1.03 10.12
C ASN A 71 9.68 0.24 10.10
N ALA A 72 10.66 0.61 10.92
CA ALA A 72 11.89 -0.17 11.10
C ALA A 72 11.60 -1.57 11.66
N ALA A 73 10.68 -1.67 12.64
CA ALA A 73 10.23 -2.95 13.17
C ALA A 73 9.51 -3.79 12.12
N LEU A 74 8.64 -3.18 11.29
CA LEU A 74 7.98 -3.89 10.18
C LEU A 74 8.97 -4.45 9.17
N GLY A 75 10.08 -3.76 8.88
CA GLY A 75 11.15 -4.28 8.01
C GLY A 75 11.83 -5.56 8.54
N LEU A 76 11.78 -5.80 9.86
CA LEU A 76 12.19 -7.04 10.51
C LEU A 76 11.04 -8.06 10.56
N MET A 77 9.83 -7.61 10.93
CA MET A 77 8.70 -8.47 11.28
C MET A 77 7.91 -8.93 10.06
N GLU A 78 7.89 -8.13 8.99
CA GLU A 78 7.27 -8.46 7.70
C GLU A 78 8.27 -8.35 6.52
N PRO A 79 9.38 -9.12 6.55
CA PRO A 79 10.44 -9.01 5.54
C PRO A 79 9.97 -9.41 4.14
N THR A 80 8.81 -10.04 4.02
CA THR A 80 8.18 -10.38 2.75
C THR A 80 7.49 -9.18 2.09
N GLY A 81 7.08 -8.17 2.86
CA GLY A 81 6.39 -6.98 2.36
C GLY A 81 7.29 -5.75 2.21
N CYS A 82 8.23 -5.57 3.13
CA CYS A 82 9.00 -4.33 3.25
C CYS A 82 10.41 -4.53 3.79
N GLY A 83 11.12 -3.44 4.03
CA GLY A 83 12.46 -3.40 4.61
C GLY A 83 13.32 -2.28 4.02
N ILE A 84 14.50 -2.07 4.59
CA ILE A 84 15.42 -0.99 4.18
C ILE A 84 16.04 -1.17 2.77
N GLY A 85 15.78 -2.29 2.14
CA GLY A 85 16.11 -2.52 0.73
C GLY A 85 15.02 -2.06 -0.25
N GLY A 86 13.94 -1.46 0.24
CA GLY A 86 12.78 -0.98 -0.53
C GLY A 86 12.62 0.54 -0.56
N ASP A 87 11.43 0.96 -0.99
CA ASP A 87 11.02 2.36 -1.13
C ASP A 87 9.93 2.74 -0.13
N LEU A 88 9.80 4.06 0.14
CA LEU A 88 8.84 4.62 1.07
C LEU A 88 8.15 5.84 0.45
N PHE A 89 6.82 5.92 0.63
CA PHE A 89 6.05 7.14 0.41
C PHE A 89 5.30 7.53 1.67
N ALA A 90 5.10 8.84 1.89
CA ALA A 90 4.34 9.33 3.03
C ALA A 90 3.55 10.60 2.70
N ILE A 91 2.40 10.76 3.36
CA ILE A 91 1.68 12.03 3.49
C ILE A 91 1.63 12.37 4.97
N VAL A 92 2.08 13.58 5.33
CA VAL A 92 2.10 14.09 6.69
C VAL A 92 1.16 15.27 6.80
N TRP A 93 0.19 15.18 7.70
CA TRP A 93 -0.53 16.35 8.20
C TRP A 93 0.25 16.94 9.36
N ASP A 94 0.69 18.17 9.19
CA ASP A 94 1.34 18.96 10.23
C ASP A 94 0.32 19.89 10.90
N ALA A 95 0.07 19.65 12.18
CA ALA A 95 -0.95 20.37 12.95
C ALA A 95 -0.58 21.84 13.21
N GLU A 96 0.72 22.17 13.25
CA GLU A 96 1.21 23.54 13.45
C GLU A 96 0.91 24.40 12.21
N THR A 97 1.29 23.93 11.03
CA THR A 97 1.08 24.66 9.77
C THR A 97 -0.29 24.45 9.17
N LYS A 98 -1.02 23.42 9.62
CA LYS A 98 -2.32 22.97 9.06
C LYS A 98 -2.22 22.64 7.57
N LYS A 99 -1.15 21.95 7.18
CA LYS A 99 -0.88 21.57 5.80
C LYS A 99 -0.51 20.10 5.67
N LEU A 100 -0.77 19.55 4.49
CA LEU A 100 -0.26 18.26 4.07
C LEU A 100 1.10 18.42 3.38
N TYR A 101 2.00 17.49 3.64
CA TYR A 101 3.30 17.38 3.00
C TYR A 101 3.47 15.98 2.45
N GLY A 102 3.83 15.86 1.17
CA GLY A 102 4.09 14.59 0.51
C GLY A 102 5.56 14.27 0.44
N LEU A 103 5.95 13.03 0.71
CA LEU A 103 7.32 12.55 0.54
C LEU A 103 7.36 11.39 -0.45
N ASN A 104 8.14 11.54 -1.51
CA ASN A 104 8.49 10.49 -2.45
C ASN A 104 9.93 10.04 -2.18
N ALA A 105 10.09 8.91 -1.52
CA ALA A 105 11.37 8.26 -1.27
C ALA A 105 11.51 6.99 -2.13
N SER A 106 11.21 7.07 -3.43
CA SER A 106 11.47 6.00 -4.39
C SER A 106 12.84 6.14 -5.05
N GLY A 107 13.45 4.99 -5.29
CA GLY A 107 14.78 4.95 -5.86
C GLY A 107 14.82 4.98 -7.39
N ARG A 108 15.94 5.48 -7.91
CA ARG A 108 16.19 5.57 -9.36
C ARG A 108 16.90 4.32 -9.89
N SER A 109 16.70 4.02 -11.16
CA SER A 109 17.44 2.98 -11.88
C SER A 109 18.94 3.26 -11.91
N PRO A 110 19.79 2.19 -12.01
CA PRO A 110 21.24 2.37 -12.11
C PRO A 110 21.66 3.18 -13.32
N GLN A 111 22.59 4.13 -13.14
CA GLN A 111 23.10 5.00 -14.20
C GLN A 111 23.81 4.29 -15.34
N LYS A 112 24.30 3.06 -15.09
CA LYS A 112 25.04 2.27 -16.09
C LYS A 112 24.18 1.23 -16.82
N LEU A 113 22.95 1.01 -16.41
CA LEU A 113 22.01 0.14 -17.09
C LEU A 113 21.25 0.93 -18.13
N THR A 114 21.20 0.46 -19.38
CA THR A 114 20.57 1.18 -20.49
C THR A 114 19.53 0.30 -21.17
N LEU A 115 18.60 0.92 -21.91
CA LEU A 115 17.61 0.22 -22.70
C LEU A 115 18.27 -0.68 -23.77
N GLU A 116 19.36 -0.19 -24.39
CA GLU A 116 20.14 -0.95 -25.38
C GLU A 116 20.75 -2.24 -24.81
N TYR A 117 21.06 -2.27 -23.51
CA TYR A 117 21.49 -3.51 -22.86
C TYR A 117 20.39 -4.57 -22.94
N PHE A 118 19.16 -4.24 -22.57
CA PHE A 118 18.04 -5.18 -22.63
C PHE A 118 17.73 -5.62 -24.06
N GLU A 119 17.74 -4.68 -25.02
CA GLU A 119 17.55 -4.97 -26.44
C GLU A 119 18.59 -5.94 -26.98
N LYS A 120 19.88 -5.74 -26.66
CA LYS A 120 20.97 -6.66 -27.05
C LYS A 120 20.85 -8.05 -26.44
N GLN A 121 20.22 -8.16 -25.27
CA GLN A 121 19.93 -9.46 -24.62
C GLN A 121 18.64 -10.09 -25.17
N GLY A 122 17.92 -9.44 -26.08
CA GLY A 122 16.64 -9.93 -26.60
C GLY A 122 15.52 -9.96 -25.55
N MET A 123 15.59 -9.12 -24.53
CA MET A 123 14.60 -9.10 -23.46
C MET A 123 13.39 -8.24 -23.86
N GLU A 124 12.19 -8.80 -23.73
CA GLU A 124 10.93 -8.08 -23.95
C GLU A 124 10.41 -7.41 -22.67
N LYS A 125 10.90 -7.84 -21.52
CA LYS A 125 10.59 -7.32 -20.18
C LYS A 125 11.78 -7.45 -19.25
N ILE A 126 11.85 -6.59 -18.25
CA ILE A 126 12.82 -6.73 -17.16
C ILE A 126 12.44 -7.95 -16.31
N PRO A 127 13.40 -8.81 -15.94
CA PRO A 127 13.12 -9.95 -15.06
C PRO A 127 12.54 -9.52 -13.72
N SER A 128 11.62 -10.31 -13.16
CA SER A 128 11.02 -10.03 -11.85
C SER A 128 12.00 -10.19 -10.68
N HIS A 129 13.04 -11.01 -10.87
CA HIS A 129 14.02 -11.32 -9.82
C HIS A 129 15.44 -11.27 -10.39
N GLY A 130 16.42 -11.22 -9.50
CA GLY A 130 17.83 -11.08 -9.84
C GLY A 130 18.32 -9.64 -9.76
N PRO A 131 19.52 -9.34 -10.28
CA PRO A 131 20.15 -8.04 -10.08
C PRO A 131 19.65 -6.92 -11.01
N LEU A 132 18.97 -7.26 -12.12
CA LEU A 132 18.57 -6.28 -13.14
C LEU A 132 17.38 -5.38 -12.73
N PRO A 133 16.35 -5.89 -11.99
CA PRO A 133 15.23 -5.04 -11.56
C PRO A 133 15.55 -4.18 -10.33
N VAL A 134 16.74 -4.29 -9.75
CA VAL A 134 17.10 -3.56 -8.53
C VAL A 134 17.33 -2.08 -8.84
N SER A 135 16.50 -1.21 -8.23
CA SER A 135 16.73 0.24 -8.14
C SER A 135 17.32 0.61 -6.78
N VAL A 136 17.78 1.86 -6.62
CA VAL A 136 18.34 2.33 -5.36
C VAL A 136 17.28 2.24 -4.26
N PRO A 137 17.53 1.59 -3.10
CA PRO A 137 16.60 1.62 -1.99
C PRO A 137 16.42 3.05 -1.44
N GLY A 138 15.17 3.53 -1.34
CA GLY A 138 14.89 4.89 -0.88
C GLY A 138 14.41 4.98 0.57
N ALA A 139 13.95 3.90 1.19
CA ALA A 139 13.28 3.92 2.50
C ALA A 139 14.09 4.58 3.61
N VAL A 140 15.40 4.30 3.71
CA VAL A 140 16.27 4.90 4.74
C VAL A 140 16.40 6.42 4.54
N ASP A 141 16.53 6.89 3.32
CA ASP A 141 16.56 8.33 3.02
C ASP A 141 15.23 8.99 3.41
N GLY A 142 14.11 8.32 3.13
CA GLY A 142 12.80 8.75 3.55
C GLY A 142 12.68 8.92 5.08
N TRP A 143 13.22 7.98 5.87
CA TRP A 143 13.27 8.13 7.33
C TRP A 143 14.01 9.39 7.76
N PHE A 144 15.18 9.65 7.17
CA PHE A 144 15.99 10.82 7.54
C PHE A 144 15.37 12.14 7.05
N GLU A 145 14.69 12.17 5.90
CA GLU A 145 13.96 13.36 5.44
C GLU A 145 12.74 13.65 6.34
N LEU A 146 11.96 12.63 6.72
CA LEU A 146 10.86 12.76 7.69
C LEU A 146 11.38 13.27 9.04
N HIS A 147 12.41 12.61 9.58
CA HIS A 147 13.01 12.97 10.85
C HIS A 147 13.59 14.38 10.87
N LYS A 148 14.33 14.77 9.84
CA LYS A 148 14.93 16.11 9.72
C LYS A 148 13.87 17.22 9.73
N LYS A 149 12.70 16.98 9.14
CA LYS A 149 11.66 18.00 9.02
C LYS A 149 10.73 18.03 10.22
N PHE A 150 10.40 16.89 10.78
CA PHE A 150 9.35 16.75 11.80
C PHE A 150 9.76 15.92 13.03
N GLY A 151 10.88 15.20 13.02
CA GLY A 151 11.29 14.32 14.11
C GLY A 151 11.70 15.09 15.36
N SER A 152 11.55 14.48 16.51
CA SER A 152 11.87 15.06 17.84
C SER A 152 12.87 14.24 18.65
N LYS A 153 12.91 12.91 18.47
CA LYS A 153 13.79 12.00 19.19
C LYS A 153 15.07 11.69 18.40
N PRO A 154 16.20 11.38 19.06
CA PRO A 154 17.40 10.88 18.36
C PRO A 154 17.11 9.58 17.59
N MET A 155 17.66 9.42 16.38
CA MET A 155 17.49 8.20 15.58
C MET A 155 17.94 6.93 16.31
N LEU A 156 18.89 7.02 17.22
CA LEU A 156 19.33 5.90 18.06
C LEU A 156 18.21 5.41 18.99
N GLU A 157 17.43 6.32 19.56
CA GLU A 157 16.27 5.97 20.39
C GLU A 157 15.13 5.40 19.53
N ILE A 158 14.89 6.00 18.36
CA ILE A 158 13.85 5.59 17.42
C ILE A 158 14.08 4.16 16.92
N LEU A 159 15.32 3.81 16.55
CA LEU A 159 15.64 2.49 15.99
C LEU A 159 15.92 1.42 17.06
N ALA A 160 16.13 1.81 18.33
CA ALA A 160 16.48 0.88 19.41
C ALA A 160 15.50 -0.30 19.56
N PRO A 161 14.16 -0.14 19.53
CA PRO A 161 13.25 -1.29 19.63
C PRO A 161 13.40 -2.29 18.49
N ALA A 162 13.56 -1.84 17.26
CA ALA A 162 13.77 -2.72 16.11
C ALA A 162 15.11 -3.47 16.19
N ILE A 163 16.16 -2.80 16.67
CA ILE A 163 17.47 -3.43 16.93
C ILE A 163 17.33 -4.51 17.99
N ASP A 164 16.64 -4.23 19.09
CA ASP A 164 16.46 -5.16 20.20
C ASP A 164 15.71 -6.43 19.78
N TYR A 165 14.59 -6.28 19.05
CA TYR A 165 13.85 -7.42 18.51
C TYR A 165 14.65 -8.20 17.47
N ALA A 166 15.47 -7.56 16.64
CA ALA A 166 16.30 -8.24 15.67
C ALA A 166 17.40 -9.09 16.33
N GLU A 167 17.93 -8.67 17.49
CA GLU A 167 18.94 -9.40 18.27
C GLU A 167 18.34 -10.49 19.15
N LYS A 168 17.32 -10.15 19.94
CA LYS A 168 16.71 -11.07 20.92
C LYS A 168 15.70 -12.01 20.28
N GLY A 169 15.05 -11.57 19.19
CA GLY A 169 14.02 -12.26 18.47
C GLY A 169 12.60 -11.90 18.92
N PHE A 170 11.65 -12.32 18.12
CA PHE A 170 10.21 -12.16 18.35
C PHE A 170 9.45 -13.38 17.81
N PRO A 171 8.26 -13.71 18.34
CA PRO A 171 7.44 -14.79 17.83
C PRO A 171 6.87 -14.42 16.46
N LEU A 172 7.00 -15.30 15.46
CA LEU A 172 6.37 -15.12 14.15
C LEU A 172 4.85 -15.25 14.24
N THR A 173 4.15 -14.37 13.56
CA THR A 173 2.70 -14.47 13.36
C THR A 173 2.35 -15.48 12.26
N GLU A 174 1.09 -15.94 12.23
CA GLU A 174 0.59 -16.96 11.30
C GLU A 174 0.89 -16.60 9.83
N LEU A 175 0.48 -15.42 9.38
CA LEU A 175 0.65 -15.01 7.98
C LEU A 175 2.12 -14.84 7.61
N ILE A 176 2.92 -14.25 8.48
CA ILE A 176 4.34 -14.02 8.19
C ILE A 176 5.11 -15.34 8.13
N ALA A 177 4.84 -16.28 9.04
CA ALA A 177 5.38 -17.62 8.97
C ALA A 177 5.01 -18.29 7.64
N TRP A 178 3.74 -18.23 7.24
CA TRP A 178 3.27 -18.78 5.97
C TRP A 178 3.99 -18.17 4.74
N TYR A 179 4.18 -16.85 4.72
CA TYR A 179 4.90 -16.17 3.63
C TYR A 179 6.38 -16.57 3.59
N ILE A 180 7.09 -16.54 4.72
CA ILE A 180 8.51 -16.90 4.82
C ILE A 180 8.73 -18.34 4.38
N GLN A 181 7.91 -19.29 4.85
CA GLN A 181 7.97 -20.71 4.51
C GLN A 181 7.79 -20.99 3.00
N ARG A 182 7.19 -20.09 2.25
CA ARG A 182 6.99 -20.23 0.80
C ARG A 182 8.03 -19.44 0.00
N THR A 183 8.34 -18.24 0.43
CA THR A 183 9.17 -17.30 -0.36
C THR A 183 10.66 -17.64 -0.25
N VAL A 184 11.15 -17.97 0.94
CA VAL A 184 12.57 -18.34 1.13
C VAL A 184 12.95 -19.59 0.32
N PRO A 185 12.22 -20.72 0.42
CA PRO A 185 12.51 -21.90 -0.42
C PRO A 185 12.38 -21.63 -1.93
N PHE A 186 11.49 -20.73 -2.35
CA PHE A 186 11.42 -20.32 -3.74
C PHE A 186 12.74 -19.71 -4.22
N PHE A 187 13.31 -18.77 -3.48
CA PHE A 187 14.59 -18.13 -3.84
C PHE A 187 15.76 -19.09 -3.75
N GLU A 188 15.79 -19.96 -2.73
CA GLU A 188 16.80 -21.03 -2.61
C GLU A 188 16.77 -21.96 -3.84
N SER A 189 15.57 -22.36 -4.29
CA SER A 189 15.40 -23.22 -5.47
C SER A 189 15.87 -22.56 -6.77
N LYS A 190 15.92 -21.23 -6.82
CA LYS A 190 16.47 -20.45 -7.94
C LYS A 190 17.96 -20.21 -7.84
N GLY A 191 18.60 -20.65 -6.75
CA GLY A 191 20.04 -20.51 -6.52
C GLY A 191 20.48 -19.07 -6.20
N PHE A 192 19.58 -18.23 -5.69
CA PHE A 192 19.95 -16.88 -5.28
C PHE A 192 20.88 -16.90 -4.06
N PRO A 193 21.94 -16.08 -4.06
CA PRO A 193 22.97 -16.13 -3.03
C PRO A 193 22.51 -15.52 -1.70
N ASN A 194 23.10 -16.00 -0.59
CA ASN A 194 22.96 -15.51 0.78
C ASN A 194 21.53 -15.62 1.38
N ILE A 195 20.59 -16.29 0.71
CA ILE A 195 19.21 -16.47 1.22
C ILE A 195 19.25 -17.33 2.49
N ASP A 196 19.92 -18.47 2.43
CA ASP A 196 20.09 -19.36 3.59
C ASP A 196 20.80 -18.65 4.75
N ASP A 197 21.93 -17.98 4.50
CA ASP A 197 22.70 -17.25 5.52
C ASP A 197 21.85 -16.14 6.18
N THR A 198 21.01 -15.46 5.42
CA THR A 198 20.20 -14.35 5.93
C THR A 198 18.99 -14.83 6.74
N TYR A 199 18.30 -15.88 6.30
CA TYR A 199 16.98 -16.23 6.87
C TYR A 199 16.96 -17.55 7.64
N ARG A 200 17.84 -18.51 7.38
CA ARG A 200 17.91 -19.82 8.09
C ARG A 200 19.05 -19.92 9.06
N ALA A 201 20.29 -19.62 8.63
CA ALA A 201 21.48 -19.87 9.44
C ALA A 201 21.43 -19.15 10.80
N GLN A 202 20.82 -17.96 10.84
CA GLN A 202 20.63 -17.17 12.06
C GLN A 202 19.55 -17.75 12.99
N ASN A 203 18.78 -18.74 12.53
CA ASN A 203 17.68 -19.40 13.24
C ASN A 203 17.92 -20.92 13.40
N GLY A 204 19.17 -21.32 13.58
CA GLY A 204 19.54 -22.73 13.80
C GLY A 204 19.42 -23.61 12.54
N GLY A 205 19.49 -23.02 11.35
CA GLY A 205 19.44 -23.72 10.07
C GLY A 205 18.03 -24.08 9.58
N LYS A 206 16.98 -23.60 10.24
CA LYS A 206 15.58 -23.79 9.83
C LYS A 206 14.85 -22.44 9.65
N LEU A 207 13.77 -22.44 8.88
CA LEU A 207 12.81 -21.35 8.90
C LEU A 207 11.89 -21.54 10.11
N PRO A 208 11.67 -20.52 10.94
CA PRO A 208 10.74 -20.61 12.05
C PRO A 208 9.29 -20.76 11.57
N ASP A 209 8.49 -21.52 12.33
CA ASP A 209 7.05 -21.62 12.18
C ASP A 209 6.31 -20.56 13.03
N GLU A 210 4.98 -20.52 12.92
CA GLU A 210 4.12 -19.69 13.77
C GLU A 210 4.44 -19.89 15.25
N GLY A 211 4.58 -18.79 16.00
CA GLY A 211 4.92 -18.78 17.42
C GLY A 211 6.39 -19.07 17.73
N GLU A 212 7.19 -19.52 16.80
CA GLU A 212 8.64 -19.69 17.00
C GLU A 212 9.38 -18.35 16.95
N ILE A 213 10.50 -18.28 17.66
CA ILE A 213 11.30 -17.05 17.74
C ILE A 213 12.18 -16.90 16.50
N TYR A 214 11.96 -15.79 15.80
CA TYR A 214 12.77 -15.37 14.66
C TYR A 214 13.75 -14.27 15.05
N LYS A 215 15.00 -14.37 14.57
CA LYS A 215 16.07 -13.39 14.78
C LYS A 215 16.71 -12.99 13.46
N ASN A 216 17.22 -11.75 13.43
CA ASN A 216 18.03 -11.26 12.31
C ASN A 216 19.17 -10.35 12.82
N PRO A 217 20.23 -10.92 13.43
CA PRO A 217 21.33 -10.14 13.99
C PRO A 217 22.12 -9.35 12.93
N TYR A 218 22.08 -9.74 11.67
CA TYR A 218 22.66 -8.94 10.58
C TYR A 218 21.87 -7.64 10.36
N LEU A 219 20.55 -7.71 10.38
CA LEU A 219 19.71 -6.51 10.29
C LEU A 219 19.89 -5.61 11.51
N ALA A 220 20.00 -6.19 12.72
CA ALA A 220 20.31 -5.44 13.93
C ALA A 220 21.62 -4.64 13.81
N SER A 221 22.68 -5.30 13.31
CA SER A 221 23.96 -4.63 13.05
C SER A 221 23.84 -3.51 12.01
N THR A 222 23.05 -3.72 10.97
CA THR A 222 22.81 -2.72 9.93
C THR A 222 22.03 -1.52 10.49
N TYR A 223 20.96 -1.75 11.26
CA TYR A 223 20.19 -0.67 11.92
C TYR A 223 21.06 0.13 12.90
N ARG A 224 21.93 -0.54 13.67
CA ARG A 224 22.85 0.16 14.58
C ARG A 224 23.80 1.09 13.82
N LYS A 225 24.39 0.63 12.72
CA LYS A 225 25.23 1.48 11.86
C LYS A 225 24.48 2.69 11.31
N ILE A 226 23.22 2.50 10.92
CA ILE A 226 22.36 3.60 10.44
C ILE A 226 22.04 4.57 11.58
N ALA A 227 21.68 4.06 12.76
CA ALA A 227 21.36 4.87 13.94
C ALA A 227 22.53 5.74 14.39
N GLU A 228 23.74 5.20 14.40
CA GLU A 228 24.97 5.86 14.85
C GLU A 228 25.59 6.77 13.77
N GLY A 229 25.62 6.30 12.53
CA GLY A 229 26.30 6.98 11.41
C GLY A 229 25.38 7.81 10.51
N GLY A 230 24.09 7.83 10.79
CA GLY A 230 23.10 8.59 10.04
C GLY A 230 22.89 8.07 8.62
N ARG A 231 22.21 8.88 7.83
CA ARG A 231 21.91 8.61 6.40
C ARG A 231 23.14 8.15 5.59
N ASP A 232 24.25 8.81 5.80
CA ASP A 232 25.48 8.56 5.02
C ASP A 232 26.09 7.20 5.30
N ALA A 233 25.84 6.58 6.48
CA ALA A 233 26.25 5.21 6.75
C ALA A 233 25.62 4.22 5.75
N PHE A 234 24.37 4.46 5.34
CA PHE A 234 23.69 3.62 4.34
C PHE A 234 24.10 3.99 2.91
N TYR A 235 24.07 5.27 2.54
CA TYR A 235 24.21 5.69 1.13
C TYR A 235 25.65 5.97 0.69
N LYS A 236 26.58 6.26 1.59
CA LYS A 236 28.00 6.57 1.27
C LYS A 236 28.99 5.66 2.00
N GLY A 237 28.50 4.93 3.02
CA GLY A 237 29.29 4.06 3.88
C GLY A 237 29.57 2.68 3.28
N ASP A 238 29.91 1.75 4.17
CA ASP A 238 30.24 0.38 3.80
C ASP A 238 29.03 -0.43 3.35
N ILE A 239 27.81 -0.03 3.75
CA ILE A 239 26.58 -0.69 3.28
C ILE A 239 26.46 -0.51 1.76
N ALA A 240 26.52 0.73 1.24
CA ALA A 240 26.47 0.99 -0.20
C ALA A 240 27.58 0.29 -0.98
N LYS A 241 28.82 0.25 -0.43
CA LYS A 241 29.96 -0.44 -1.06
C LYS A 241 29.71 -1.95 -1.12
N THR A 242 29.21 -2.55 -0.04
CA THR A 242 28.88 -3.99 0.02
C THR A 242 27.81 -4.34 -1.00
N VAL A 243 26.70 -3.56 -1.03
CA VAL A 243 25.63 -3.77 -2.02
C VAL A 243 26.14 -3.63 -3.45
N GLY A 244 26.86 -2.55 -3.76
CA GLY A 244 27.37 -2.31 -5.11
C GLY A 244 28.34 -3.38 -5.59
N LYS A 245 29.24 -3.87 -4.71
CA LYS A 245 30.13 -4.99 -5.01
C LYS A 245 29.33 -6.26 -5.28
N PHE A 246 28.40 -6.60 -4.39
CA PHE A 246 27.55 -7.79 -4.50
C PHE A 246 26.73 -7.80 -5.79
N ILE A 247 26.02 -6.70 -6.09
CA ILE A 247 25.21 -6.59 -7.32
C ILE A 247 26.08 -6.75 -8.58
N LYS A 248 27.28 -6.17 -8.59
CA LYS A 248 28.23 -6.34 -9.70
C LYS A 248 28.65 -7.80 -9.87
N GLU A 249 28.93 -8.52 -8.78
CA GLU A 249 29.30 -9.95 -8.79
C GLU A 249 28.15 -10.83 -9.30
N GLN A 250 26.90 -10.39 -9.13
CA GLN A 250 25.70 -11.04 -9.65
C GLN A 250 25.35 -10.63 -11.10
N GLY A 251 26.17 -9.82 -11.76
CA GLY A 251 25.93 -9.35 -13.13
C GLY A 251 24.98 -8.16 -13.26
N GLY A 252 24.72 -7.44 -12.16
CA GLY A 252 23.89 -6.22 -12.15
C GLY A 252 24.70 -4.93 -12.25
N PHE A 253 24.00 -3.82 -12.21
CA PHE A 253 24.56 -2.50 -12.53
C PHE A 253 24.50 -1.49 -11.37
N LEU A 254 23.70 -1.74 -10.33
CA LEU A 254 23.58 -0.85 -9.18
C LEU A 254 24.93 -0.74 -8.45
N SER A 255 25.38 0.47 -8.18
CA SER A 255 26.68 0.78 -7.63
C SER A 255 26.60 1.72 -6.42
N ALA A 256 27.68 1.79 -5.62
CA ALA A 256 27.79 2.76 -4.53
C ALA A 256 27.68 4.23 -4.99
N LYS A 257 27.94 4.52 -6.27
CA LYS A 257 27.73 5.87 -6.83
C LYS A 257 26.26 6.18 -6.99
N ASP A 258 25.44 5.21 -7.40
CA ASP A 258 23.99 5.38 -7.51
C ASP A 258 23.38 5.62 -6.12
N PHE A 259 23.84 4.87 -5.10
CA PHE A 259 23.46 5.13 -3.71
C PHE A 259 23.82 6.53 -3.27
N ALA A 260 25.05 6.98 -3.46
CA ALA A 260 25.54 8.29 -3.03
C ALA A 260 24.78 9.46 -3.71
N ALA A 261 24.26 9.23 -4.90
CA ALA A 261 23.48 10.21 -5.66
C ALA A 261 21.99 10.25 -5.28
N HIS A 262 21.50 9.24 -4.53
CA HIS A 262 20.09 9.17 -4.19
C HIS A 262 19.64 10.34 -3.30
N LYS A 263 18.41 10.82 -3.57
CA LYS A 263 17.69 11.83 -2.78
C LYS A 263 16.20 11.57 -2.88
N SER A 264 15.53 11.57 -1.74
CA SER A 264 14.07 11.64 -1.66
C SER A 264 13.60 13.07 -1.98
N GLU A 265 12.34 13.21 -2.37
CA GLU A 265 11.78 14.49 -2.81
C GLU A 265 10.50 14.78 -2.02
N TRP A 266 10.43 16.00 -1.47
CA TRP A 266 9.17 16.54 -0.99
C TRP A 266 8.33 16.99 -2.19
N VAL A 267 7.11 16.48 -2.28
CA VAL A 267 6.17 16.75 -3.36
C VAL A 267 4.88 17.32 -2.79
N GLU A 268 4.20 18.17 -3.54
CA GLU A 268 2.87 18.64 -3.14
C GLU A 268 1.86 17.51 -3.39
N PRO A 269 1.10 17.05 -2.37
CA PRO A 269 0.00 16.14 -2.59
C PRO A 269 -1.07 16.75 -3.49
N VAL A 270 -1.73 15.90 -4.27
CA VAL A 270 -2.83 16.31 -5.16
C VAL A 270 -4.15 15.76 -4.65
N SER A 271 -5.25 16.48 -4.89
CA SER A 271 -6.56 16.07 -4.39
C SER A 271 -7.68 16.29 -5.39
N ILE A 272 -8.79 15.61 -5.12
CA ILE A 272 -10.12 15.93 -5.65
C ILE A 272 -11.09 16.13 -4.50
N ASN A 273 -12.16 16.86 -4.74
CA ASN A 273 -13.29 16.87 -3.81
C ASN A 273 -14.25 15.74 -4.20
N TYR A 274 -14.52 14.82 -3.29
CA TYR A 274 -15.50 13.75 -3.46
C TYR A 274 -16.63 13.92 -2.45
N ARG A 275 -17.79 14.42 -2.90
CA ARG A 275 -19.00 14.63 -2.06
C ARG A 275 -18.73 15.43 -0.77
N GLY A 276 -17.89 16.47 -0.86
CA GLY A 276 -17.55 17.34 0.26
C GLY A 276 -16.34 16.89 1.11
N TYR A 277 -15.63 15.85 0.68
CA TYR A 277 -14.39 15.38 1.27
C TYR A 277 -13.25 15.56 0.27
N ASP A 278 -12.15 16.19 0.68
CA ASP A 278 -10.96 16.30 -0.16
C ASP A 278 -10.10 15.05 0.04
N VAL A 279 -9.99 14.24 -0.99
CA VAL A 279 -9.19 13.00 -1.00
C VAL A 279 -7.84 13.29 -1.61
N TRP A 280 -6.78 13.02 -0.87
CA TRP A 280 -5.39 13.36 -1.21
C TRP A 280 -4.56 12.13 -1.49
N GLU A 281 -3.75 12.21 -2.55
CA GLU A 281 -2.77 11.21 -2.96
C GLU A 281 -1.47 11.89 -3.38
N LEU A 282 -0.41 11.11 -3.61
CA LEU A 282 0.82 11.65 -4.19
C LEU A 282 0.75 11.65 -5.73
N PRO A 283 1.38 12.66 -6.38
CA PRO A 283 1.51 12.68 -7.84
C PRO A 283 2.38 11.51 -8.36
N PRO A 284 2.43 11.23 -9.68
CA PRO A 284 3.34 10.25 -10.25
C PRO A 284 4.82 10.55 -9.91
N ASN A 285 5.67 9.57 -9.90
CA ASN A 285 5.69 8.20 -10.51
C ASN A 285 4.79 7.15 -9.84
N GLY A 286 4.14 7.45 -8.70
CA GLY A 286 3.16 6.59 -8.05
C GLY A 286 1.84 6.50 -8.81
N GLN A 287 0.94 5.64 -8.32
CA GLN A 287 -0.37 5.42 -8.94
C GLN A 287 -1.54 6.06 -8.18
N GLY A 288 -1.28 6.98 -7.24
CA GLY A 288 -2.31 7.56 -6.37
C GLY A 288 -3.43 8.25 -7.13
N ILE A 289 -3.08 9.03 -8.17
CA ILE A 289 -4.08 9.73 -8.97
C ILE A 289 -5.06 8.80 -9.71
N ALA A 290 -4.77 7.48 -9.84
CA ALA A 290 -5.75 6.54 -10.40
C ALA A 290 -6.94 6.33 -9.46
N ALA A 291 -6.74 6.36 -8.14
CA ALA A 291 -7.84 6.33 -7.16
C ALA A 291 -8.69 7.61 -7.27
N LEU A 292 -8.04 8.77 -7.42
CA LEU A 292 -8.73 10.05 -7.59
C LEU A 292 -9.56 10.08 -8.88
N GLN A 293 -9.00 9.62 -10.01
CA GLN A 293 -9.73 9.50 -11.28
C GLN A 293 -10.94 8.57 -11.16
N MET A 294 -10.78 7.41 -10.50
CA MET A 294 -11.90 6.49 -10.26
C MET A 294 -13.02 7.17 -9.46
N LEU A 295 -12.69 7.87 -8.37
CA LEU A 295 -13.66 8.59 -7.55
C LEU A 295 -14.38 9.67 -8.36
N GLN A 296 -13.68 10.51 -9.12
CA GLN A 296 -14.30 11.55 -9.97
C GLN A 296 -15.24 10.96 -11.03
N ILE A 297 -14.88 9.84 -11.66
CA ILE A 297 -15.77 9.15 -12.59
C ILE A 297 -17.02 8.65 -11.85
N LEU A 298 -16.85 8.07 -10.65
CA LEU A 298 -17.95 7.52 -9.84
C LEU A 298 -18.84 8.59 -9.21
N GLU A 299 -18.34 9.79 -8.94
CA GLU A 299 -19.10 10.88 -8.35
C GLU A 299 -20.36 11.26 -9.15
N GLY A 300 -20.33 11.07 -10.46
CA GLY A 300 -21.48 11.35 -11.32
C GLY A 300 -22.65 10.37 -11.20
N PHE A 301 -22.53 9.29 -10.42
CA PHE A 301 -23.60 8.33 -10.16
C PHE A 301 -24.21 8.55 -8.78
N ASP A 302 -25.53 8.32 -8.66
CA ASP A 302 -26.27 8.49 -7.40
C ASP A 302 -26.25 7.20 -6.57
N PHE A 303 -25.21 7.03 -5.76
CA PHE A 303 -25.06 5.84 -4.89
C PHE A 303 -26.08 5.77 -3.75
N SER A 304 -26.86 6.83 -3.48
CA SER A 304 -27.99 6.74 -2.53
C SER A 304 -29.09 5.76 -2.99
N LYS A 305 -29.09 5.39 -4.29
CA LYS A 305 -30.04 4.45 -4.91
C LYS A 305 -29.43 3.10 -5.25
N ILE A 306 -28.14 2.94 -5.04
CA ILE A 306 -27.36 1.74 -5.39
C ILE A 306 -26.94 1.06 -4.10
N GLU A 307 -27.38 -0.17 -3.90
CA GLU A 307 -27.05 -0.96 -2.71
C GLU A 307 -25.57 -1.37 -2.71
N PHE A 308 -24.93 -1.29 -1.52
CA PHE A 308 -23.57 -1.80 -1.33
C PHE A 308 -23.45 -3.27 -1.78
N GLY A 309 -22.41 -3.59 -2.50
CA GLY A 309 -22.16 -4.96 -2.95
C GLY A 309 -23.11 -5.46 -4.05
N SER A 310 -24.01 -4.63 -4.59
CA SER A 310 -24.88 -4.99 -5.71
C SER A 310 -24.11 -5.16 -7.03
N ALA A 311 -24.73 -5.82 -8.00
CA ALA A 311 -24.15 -5.99 -9.34
C ALA A 311 -23.93 -4.63 -10.04
N GLU A 312 -24.79 -3.66 -9.80
CA GLU A 312 -24.65 -2.30 -10.33
C GLU A 312 -23.45 -1.57 -9.70
N HIS A 313 -23.31 -1.62 -8.38
CA HIS A 313 -22.16 -1.05 -7.69
C HIS A 313 -20.84 -1.60 -8.25
N LEU A 314 -20.68 -2.93 -8.28
CA LEU A 314 -19.43 -3.55 -8.73
C LEU A 314 -19.19 -3.31 -10.23
N HIS A 315 -20.25 -3.21 -11.05
CA HIS A 315 -20.14 -2.89 -12.48
C HIS A 315 -19.59 -1.49 -12.70
N LEU A 316 -20.24 -0.46 -12.12
CA LEU A 316 -19.83 0.94 -12.27
C LEU A 316 -18.40 1.16 -11.77
N PHE A 317 -18.07 0.60 -10.60
CA PHE A 317 -16.73 0.62 -10.05
C PHE A 317 -15.71 0.00 -11.00
N THR A 318 -16.00 -1.17 -11.56
CA THR A 318 -15.09 -1.89 -12.45
C THR A 318 -14.87 -1.14 -13.76
N GLU A 319 -15.91 -0.54 -14.33
CA GLU A 319 -15.79 0.27 -15.54
C GLU A 319 -14.98 1.55 -15.30
N ALA A 320 -15.22 2.25 -14.17
CA ALA A 320 -14.42 3.40 -13.78
C ALA A 320 -12.93 3.04 -13.60
N LYS A 321 -12.66 1.88 -12.96
CA LYS A 321 -11.29 1.35 -12.84
C LYS A 321 -10.63 1.12 -14.19
N LYS A 322 -11.32 0.51 -15.14
CA LYS A 322 -10.75 0.23 -16.46
C LYS A 322 -10.32 1.51 -17.16
N LEU A 323 -11.16 2.55 -17.11
CA LEU A 323 -10.90 3.85 -17.70
C LEU A 323 -9.68 4.53 -17.04
N ALA A 324 -9.64 4.63 -15.72
CA ALA A 324 -8.50 5.21 -14.99
C ALA A 324 -7.18 4.45 -15.25
N PHE A 325 -7.25 3.12 -15.42
CA PHE A 325 -6.07 2.30 -15.66
C PHE A 325 -5.55 2.39 -17.10
N GLU A 326 -6.37 2.77 -18.07
CA GLU A 326 -5.87 3.15 -19.40
C GLU A 326 -5.02 4.40 -19.36
N ASP A 327 -5.49 5.42 -18.62
CA ASP A 327 -4.74 6.66 -18.42
C ASP A 327 -3.46 6.39 -17.64
N ARG A 328 -3.52 5.57 -16.60
CA ARG A 328 -2.36 5.11 -15.83
C ARG A 328 -1.29 4.48 -16.73
N ALA A 329 -1.70 3.59 -17.62
CA ALA A 329 -0.78 2.91 -18.53
C ALA A 329 -0.11 3.84 -19.54
N LYS A 330 -0.81 4.88 -19.96
CA LYS A 330 -0.35 5.81 -20.98
C LYS A 330 0.53 6.92 -20.44
N TYR A 331 0.20 7.45 -19.26
CA TYR A 331 0.75 8.72 -18.78
C TYR A 331 1.62 8.61 -17.53
N TYR A 332 1.44 7.58 -16.64
CA TYR A 332 2.12 7.59 -15.35
C TYR A 332 3.57 7.17 -15.45
N ALA A 333 4.45 8.09 -15.08
CA ALA A 333 5.90 7.93 -15.13
C ALA A 333 6.58 8.91 -14.18
N ASP A 334 7.91 8.84 -14.08
CA ASP A 334 8.75 9.84 -13.41
C ASP A 334 8.59 11.21 -14.09
N MET A 335 8.08 12.19 -13.33
CA MET A 335 7.79 13.53 -13.83
C MET A 335 9.04 14.34 -14.20
N ASP A 336 10.24 13.91 -13.77
CA ASP A 336 11.50 14.50 -14.26
C ASP A 336 11.83 14.08 -15.71
N PHE A 337 11.19 13.03 -16.23
CA PHE A 337 11.44 12.45 -17.55
C PHE A 337 10.25 12.53 -18.49
N PHE A 338 9.06 12.78 -17.99
CA PHE A 338 7.84 12.85 -18.78
C PHE A 338 6.85 13.84 -18.15
N ASP A 339 6.31 14.73 -18.96
CA ASP A 339 5.29 15.69 -18.54
C ASP A 339 3.93 15.00 -18.40
N VAL A 340 3.59 14.60 -17.17
CA VAL A 340 2.32 13.94 -16.87
C VAL A 340 1.23 15.00 -16.70
N PRO A 341 0.13 14.97 -17.49
CA PRO A 341 -0.91 16.00 -17.44
C PRO A 341 -1.85 15.80 -16.23
N VAL A 342 -1.32 15.94 -15.00
CA VAL A 342 -2.04 15.63 -13.76
C VAL A 342 -3.31 16.48 -13.62
N GLU A 343 -3.22 17.79 -13.88
CA GLU A 343 -4.37 18.69 -13.77
C GLU A 343 -5.50 18.34 -14.75
N GLU A 344 -5.17 17.96 -15.99
CA GLU A 344 -6.15 17.53 -16.97
C GLU A 344 -6.80 16.20 -16.59
N LEU A 345 -5.99 15.22 -16.17
CA LEU A 345 -6.46 13.90 -15.73
C LEU A 345 -7.39 13.96 -14.51
N LEU A 346 -7.22 14.97 -13.64
CA LEU A 346 -8.04 15.21 -12.45
C LEU A 346 -9.10 16.31 -12.67
N SER A 347 -9.39 16.70 -13.90
CA SER A 347 -10.44 17.70 -14.17
C SER A 347 -11.82 17.05 -14.25
N ASP A 348 -12.85 17.78 -13.77
CA ASP A 348 -14.25 17.34 -13.83
C ASP A 348 -14.71 17.10 -15.28
N ALA A 349 -14.25 17.93 -16.21
CA ALA A 349 -14.57 17.80 -17.63
C ALA A 349 -14.05 16.49 -18.21
N TYR A 350 -12.82 16.09 -17.86
CA TYR A 350 -12.24 14.83 -18.28
C TYR A 350 -12.98 13.64 -17.66
N ALA A 351 -13.27 13.70 -16.37
CA ALA A 351 -14.03 12.67 -15.69
C ALA A 351 -15.43 12.47 -16.31
N GLU A 352 -16.12 13.57 -16.68
CA GLU A 352 -17.42 13.51 -17.37
C GLU A 352 -17.30 12.85 -18.77
N GLU A 353 -16.25 13.16 -19.53
CA GLU A 353 -16.01 12.53 -20.82
C GLU A 353 -15.77 11.01 -20.66
N ARG A 354 -14.96 10.62 -19.69
CA ARG A 354 -14.67 9.21 -19.39
C ARG A 354 -15.93 8.49 -18.92
N ARG A 355 -16.74 9.09 -18.06
CA ARG A 355 -18.01 8.53 -17.56
C ARG A 355 -18.99 8.17 -18.69
N LYS A 356 -19.07 8.98 -19.76
CA LYS A 356 -19.94 8.71 -20.93
C LYS A 356 -19.61 7.40 -21.67
N GLN A 357 -18.44 6.84 -21.43
CA GLN A 357 -18.02 5.57 -22.02
C GLN A 357 -18.53 4.35 -21.26
N ILE A 358 -19.04 4.53 -20.03
CA ILE A 358 -19.60 3.45 -19.21
C ILE A 358 -21.00 3.10 -19.73
N GLY A 359 -21.15 1.87 -20.23
CA GLY A 359 -22.43 1.32 -20.69
C GLY A 359 -23.01 0.29 -19.71
N ASP A 360 -24.11 -0.34 -20.06
CA ASP A 360 -24.81 -1.32 -19.20
C ASP A 360 -24.08 -2.68 -19.08
N THR A 361 -23.09 -2.95 -19.91
CA THR A 361 -22.34 -4.21 -19.95
C THR A 361 -20.85 -3.96 -19.92
N ALA A 362 -20.09 -4.98 -19.54
CA ALA A 362 -18.63 -4.94 -19.46
C ALA A 362 -18.01 -4.40 -20.76
N GLY A 363 -17.37 -3.24 -20.67
CA GLY A 363 -16.61 -2.62 -21.75
C GLY A 363 -15.32 -3.39 -22.04
N LYS A 364 -14.87 -3.33 -23.31
CA LYS A 364 -13.55 -3.79 -23.70
C LYS A 364 -12.63 -2.59 -23.81
N TYR A 365 -11.65 -2.55 -22.96
CA TYR A 365 -10.56 -1.58 -22.99
C TYR A 365 -9.26 -2.36 -23.10
N SER A 366 -8.23 -1.78 -23.71
CA SER A 366 -6.95 -2.46 -23.90
C SER A 366 -6.27 -2.73 -22.56
N ALA A 367 -6.02 -3.97 -22.23
CA ALA A 367 -5.65 -4.40 -20.91
C ALA A 367 -4.26 -5.05 -20.80
N GLY A 368 -3.60 -4.99 -19.61
CA GLY A 368 -2.34 -5.66 -19.29
C GLY A 368 -2.46 -6.66 -18.14
N GLU A 369 -1.57 -7.66 -18.09
CA GLU A 369 -1.47 -8.56 -16.95
C GLU A 369 -0.86 -7.83 -15.73
N ILE A 370 -1.51 -8.00 -14.59
CA ILE A 370 -1.12 -7.43 -13.31
C ILE A 370 -0.58 -8.56 -12.42
N SER A 371 0.57 -8.35 -11.81
CA SER A 371 1.13 -9.25 -10.81
C SER A 371 0.85 -8.72 -9.40
N ALA A 372 0.54 -9.62 -8.47
CA ALA A 372 0.42 -9.28 -7.06
C ALA A 372 1.77 -8.83 -6.50
N GLY A 373 1.79 -7.66 -5.86
CA GLY A 373 2.92 -7.15 -5.07
C GLY A 373 2.59 -7.22 -3.59
N GLU A 374 3.60 -7.38 -2.73
CA GLU A 374 3.47 -7.30 -1.28
C GLU A 374 3.99 -5.95 -0.78
N THR A 375 3.40 -5.45 0.29
CA THR A 375 3.62 -4.08 0.79
C THR A 375 3.20 -4.04 2.25
N ILE A 376 3.73 -3.12 3.05
CA ILE A 376 3.12 -2.74 4.32
C ILE A 376 2.57 -1.32 4.23
N TYR A 377 1.46 -1.09 4.89
CA TYR A 377 0.90 0.23 5.15
C TYR A 377 0.72 0.43 6.66
N MET A 378 0.96 1.67 7.11
CA MET A 378 0.77 2.07 8.50
C MET A 378 0.40 3.54 8.64
N THR A 379 -0.22 3.89 9.76
CA THR A 379 -0.56 5.26 10.09
C THR A 379 -0.41 5.53 11.59
N VAL A 380 -0.01 6.74 11.93
CA VAL A 380 0.20 7.20 13.31
C VAL A 380 -0.37 8.60 13.48
N ALA A 381 -0.96 8.86 14.64
CA ALA A 381 -1.38 10.19 15.09
C ALA A 381 -0.89 10.43 16.51
N ASP A 382 -0.49 11.67 16.83
CA ASP A 382 0.00 12.07 18.16
C ASP A 382 -0.95 13.04 18.89
N SER A 383 -0.59 13.39 20.14
CA SER A 383 -1.39 14.28 20.98
C SER A 383 -1.42 15.74 20.51
N GLU A 384 -0.53 16.14 19.62
CA GLU A 384 -0.46 17.48 19.06
C GLU A 384 -1.35 17.64 17.81
N GLY A 385 -1.90 16.51 17.31
CA GLY A 385 -2.75 16.47 16.12
C GLY A 385 -1.99 16.20 14.83
N ASN A 386 -0.69 15.88 14.88
CA ASN A 386 0.04 15.45 13.70
C ASN A 386 -0.40 14.04 13.30
N MET A 387 -0.52 13.80 11.99
CA MET A 387 -0.88 12.50 11.45
C MET A 387 0.03 12.14 10.28
N ILE A 388 0.45 10.88 10.20
CA ILE A 388 1.22 10.37 9.08
C ILE A 388 0.58 9.13 8.47
N SER A 389 0.41 9.15 7.15
CA SER A 389 0.09 8.03 6.28
C SER A 389 1.38 7.56 5.62
N LEU A 390 1.85 6.34 5.92
CA LEU A 390 3.13 5.83 5.47
C LEU A 390 3.00 4.45 4.85
N ILE A 391 3.61 4.28 3.69
CA ILE A 391 3.64 3.01 2.97
C ILE A 391 5.07 2.67 2.56
N GLN A 392 5.47 1.41 2.73
CA GLN A 392 6.80 0.91 2.39
C GLN A 392 6.71 -0.43 1.69
N SER A 393 7.60 -0.70 0.74
CA SER A 393 7.55 -1.95 -0.03
C SER A 393 8.86 -2.29 -0.72
N ASN A 394 9.14 -3.60 -0.80
CA ASN A 394 10.11 -4.19 -1.70
C ASN A 394 9.51 -4.58 -3.06
N TYR A 395 8.23 -4.35 -3.29
CA TYR A 395 7.33 -4.67 -4.39
C TYR A 395 6.86 -6.13 -4.34
N ARG A 396 7.58 -7.09 -4.96
CA ARG A 396 7.20 -8.52 -4.86
C ARG A 396 7.60 -9.08 -3.50
N GLY A 397 7.00 -10.18 -3.10
CA GLY A 397 7.36 -10.86 -1.86
C GLY A 397 8.88 -11.05 -1.72
N MET A 398 9.48 -10.41 -0.72
CA MET A 398 10.93 -10.31 -0.48
C MET A 398 11.74 -9.68 -1.64
N GLY A 399 11.12 -8.94 -2.57
CA GLY A 399 11.81 -8.20 -3.63
C GLY A 399 12.54 -9.06 -4.65
N SER A 400 13.74 -8.66 -5.01
CA SER A 400 14.52 -9.19 -6.13
C SER A 400 15.17 -10.59 -5.90
N GLY A 401 15.17 -11.10 -4.68
CA GLY A 401 15.99 -12.26 -4.31
C GLY A 401 17.47 -11.92 -4.06
N MET A 402 17.86 -10.66 -4.19
CA MET A 402 19.24 -10.21 -3.95
C MET A 402 19.41 -9.82 -2.49
N ALA A 403 19.94 -10.74 -1.67
CA ALA A 403 20.32 -10.52 -0.27
C ALA A 403 21.80 -10.17 -0.18
N PRO A 404 22.20 -8.91 0.08
CA PRO A 404 23.60 -8.57 0.24
C PRO A 404 24.20 -9.25 1.48
N PRO A 405 25.45 -9.73 1.42
CA PRO A 405 26.02 -10.57 2.49
C PRO A 405 26.11 -9.82 3.82
N LYS A 406 25.63 -10.46 4.90
CA LYS A 406 25.70 -9.97 6.29
C LYS A 406 25.06 -8.61 6.54
N LEU A 407 24.11 -8.19 5.71
CA LEU A 407 23.34 -6.96 5.93
C LEU A 407 21.91 -7.22 6.45
N GLY A 408 21.39 -8.44 6.29
CA GLY A 408 20.13 -8.86 6.90
C GLY A 408 18.85 -8.37 6.21
N PHE A 409 18.94 -7.88 4.97
CA PHE A 409 17.77 -7.41 4.21
C PHE A 409 17.85 -7.83 2.73
N MET A 410 16.70 -7.82 2.08
CA MET A 410 16.53 -8.06 0.65
C MET A 410 16.39 -6.74 -0.11
N LEU A 411 16.96 -6.68 -1.33
CA LEU A 411 16.79 -5.52 -2.22
C LEU A 411 15.49 -5.63 -3.00
N GLN A 412 14.83 -4.50 -3.23
CA GLN A 412 13.63 -4.36 -4.04
C GLN A 412 13.82 -4.75 -5.50
N ASP A 413 12.70 -4.95 -6.21
CA ASP A 413 12.67 -5.29 -7.64
C ASP A 413 11.83 -4.30 -8.47
N ARG A 414 11.72 -3.04 -8.03
CA ARG A 414 10.89 -2.00 -8.66
C ARG A 414 11.22 -1.72 -10.12
N GLY A 415 12.47 -1.92 -10.53
CA GLY A 415 12.88 -1.77 -11.94
C GLY A 415 12.13 -2.69 -12.90
N GLU A 416 11.52 -3.78 -12.43
CA GLU A 416 10.60 -4.61 -13.24
C GLU A 416 9.43 -3.82 -13.81
N LEU A 417 9.04 -2.73 -13.13
CA LEU A 417 7.88 -1.92 -13.49
C LEU A 417 8.12 -0.95 -14.66
N PHE A 418 9.32 -0.85 -15.19
CA PHE A 418 9.57 -0.13 -16.44
C PHE A 418 9.04 -0.87 -17.66
N SER A 419 8.72 -0.11 -18.71
CA SER A 419 8.54 -0.63 -20.06
C SER A 419 9.86 -0.69 -20.80
N LEU A 420 10.08 -1.76 -21.60
CA LEU A 420 11.17 -1.82 -22.57
C LEU A 420 10.76 -1.36 -23.98
N LYS A 421 9.49 -0.96 -24.16
CA LYS A 421 9.00 -0.41 -25.43
C LYS A 421 9.39 1.07 -25.54
N ARG A 422 10.07 1.44 -26.63
CA ARG A 422 10.46 2.83 -26.89
C ARG A 422 9.22 3.73 -27.10
N GLY A 423 9.34 4.99 -26.67
CA GLY A 423 8.32 6.01 -26.90
C GLY A 423 7.12 5.96 -25.94
N GLN A 424 7.16 5.14 -24.89
CA GLN A 424 6.16 5.17 -23.81
C GLN A 424 6.65 6.07 -22.67
N ALA A 425 5.72 6.69 -21.93
CA ALA A 425 6.03 7.54 -20.79
C ALA A 425 6.96 6.83 -19.78
N ASN A 426 6.68 5.58 -19.46
CA ASN A 426 7.46 4.77 -18.50
C ASN A 426 8.54 3.90 -19.18
N THR A 427 9.03 4.26 -20.36
CA THR A 427 10.18 3.58 -20.98
C THR A 427 11.40 3.66 -20.06
N PHE A 428 12.15 2.55 -19.96
CA PHE A 428 13.36 2.49 -19.14
C PHE A 428 14.40 3.52 -19.60
N GLU A 429 14.92 4.27 -18.64
CA GLU A 429 16.04 5.19 -18.83
C GLU A 429 16.97 5.15 -17.60
N PRO A 430 18.31 5.33 -17.77
CA PRO A 430 19.24 5.42 -16.65
C PRO A 430 18.91 6.61 -15.73
N GLY A 431 18.87 6.37 -14.43
CA GLY A 431 18.58 7.41 -13.44
C GLY A 431 17.13 7.84 -13.32
N LYS A 432 16.21 7.19 -14.04
CA LYS A 432 14.76 7.38 -13.95
C LYS A 432 14.17 6.57 -12.81
N ARG A 433 13.11 7.08 -12.15
CA ARG A 433 12.27 6.31 -11.24
C ARG A 433 11.34 5.40 -12.01
N PRO A 434 11.19 4.12 -11.65
CA PRO A 434 10.15 3.27 -12.24
C PRO A 434 8.76 3.76 -11.85
N PHE A 435 7.74 3.43 -12.66
CA PHE A 435 6.36 3.45 -12.21
C PHE A 435 6.25 2.75 -10.84
N HIS A 436 5.43 3.29 -9.93
CA HIS A 436 5.40 2.82 -8.55
C HIS A 436 3.98 2.50 -8.07
N THR A 437 3.83 1.38 -7.35
CA THR A 437 2.51 0.92 -6.91
C THR A 437 2.12 1.37 -5.51
N ILE A 438 3.07 1.80 -4.65
CA ILE A 438 2.73 2.24 -3.30
C ILE A 438 2.11 3.63 -3.31
N ILE A 439 1.02 3.80 -2.58
CA ILE A 439 0.29 5.03 -2.42
C ILE A 439 -0.17 5.19 -0.96
N PRO A 440 0.26 6.24 -0.24
CA PRO A 440 -0.37 6.67 0.99
C PRO A 440 -1.54 7.58 0.65
N ALA A 441 -2.63 7.55 1.44
CA ALA A 441 -3.76 8.43 1.22
C ALA A 441 -4.14 9.23 2.46
N PHE A 442 -4.80 10.35 2.24
CA PHE A 442 -5.33 11.19 3.30
C PHE A 442 -6.67 11.79 2.88
N ILE A 443 -7.56 12.03 3.82
CA ILE A 443 -8.82 12.76 3.60
C ILE A 443 -8.85 13.96 4.54
N THR A 444 -9.19 15.13 4.00
CA THR A 444 -9.55 16.30 4.78
C THR A 444 -11.01 16.64 4.58
N LYS A 445 -11.63 17.29 5.57
CA LYS A 445 -12.98 17.80 5.50
C LYS A 445 -13.00 19.23 6.06
N ASP A 446 -13.56 20.17 5.32
CA ASP A 446 -13.60 21.58 5.72
C ASP A 446 -12.23 22.14 6.10
N GLY A 447 -11.17 21.72 5.40
CA GLY A 447 -9.79 22.14 5.64
C GLY A 447 -9.14 21.56 6.90
N LYS A 448 -9.74 20.55 7.53
CA LYS A 448 -9.24 19.86 8.72
C LYS A 448 -8.89 18.41 8.40
N PRO A 449 -7.95 17.79 9.16
CA PRO A 449 -7.65 16.37 8.99
C PRO A 449 -8.88 15.55 9.35
N PHE A 450 -9.19 14.56 8.54
CA PHE A 450 -10.30 13.66 8.79
C PHE A 450 -9.85 12.20 8.88
N VAL A 451 -9.25 11.63 7.82
CA VAL A 451 -8.78 10.25 7.83
C VAL A 451 -7.39 10.14 7.19
N SER A 452 -6.47 9.49 7.89
CA SER A 452 -5.22 8.96 7.35
C SER A 452 -5.41 7.47 7.12
N PHE A 453 -5.26 6.98 5.87
CA PHE A 453 -5.54 5.58 5.54
C PHE A 453 -4.74 5.08 4.36
N GLY A 454 -4.70 3.76 4.20
CA GLY A 454 -4.19 3.11 3.01
C GLY A 454 -4.55 1.63 2.95
N VAL A 455 -4.49 1.09 1.74
CA VAL A 455 -4.72 -0.31 1.45
C VAL A 455 -3.55 -0.84 0.65
N MET A 456 -2.68 -1.65 1.26
CA MET A 456 -1.57 -2.30 0.57
C MET A 456 -2.07 -3.31 -0.48
N GLY A 457 -1.22 -3.78 -1.40
CA GLY A 457 -1.60 -4.83 -2.35
C GLY A 457 -1.19 -4.60 -3.81
N GLY A 458 -0.06 -3.95 -4.06
CA GLY A 458 0.45 -3.73 -5.43
C GLY A 458 -0.51 -2.92 -6.29
N ASP A 459 -0.88 -3.44 -7.46
CA ASP A 459 -1.82 -2.79 -8.39
C ASP A 459 -3.26 -2.68 -7.86
N PHE A 460 -3.61 -3.41 -6.80
CA PHE A 460 -4.93 -3.32 -6.15
C PHE A 460 -5.12 -2.00 -5.39
N GLN A 461 -4.06 -1.31 -4.99
CA GLN A 461 -4.13 -0.16 -4.08
C GLN A 461 -5.11 0.94 -4.53
N PRO A 462 -5.14 1.41 -5.78
CA PRO A 462 -6.14 2.40 -6.20
C PRO A 462 -7.58 1.90 -6.07
N MET A 463 -7.84 0.63 -6.38
CA MET A 463 -9.15 0.01 -6.18
C MET A 463 -9.51 -0.08 -4.70
N GLY A 464 -8.53 -0.47 -3.86
CA GLY A 464 -8.70 -0.54 -2.41
C GLY A 464 -9.03 0.83 -1.81
N HIS A 465 -8.27 1.88 -2.17
CA HIS A 465 -8.51 3.25 -1.71
C HIS A 465 -9.90 3.74 -2.12
N THR A 466 -10.27 3.55 -3.39
CA THR A 466 -11.61 3.92 -3.88
C THR A 466 -12.72 3.19 -3.11
N GLN A 467 -12.59 1.88 -2.85
CA GLN A 467 -13.57 1.13 -2.04
C GLN A 467 -13.68 1.69 -0.62
N ILE A 468 -12.57 2.01 0.04
CA ILE A 468 -12.59 2.59 1.39
C ILE A 468 -13.29 3.96 1.39
N VAL A 469 -12.95 4.85 0.45
CA VAL A 469 -13.59 6.18 0.38
C VAL A 469 -15.10 6.05 0.15
N MET A 470 -15.54 5.19 -0.78
CA MET A 470 -16.96 4.95 -1.03
C MET A 470 -17.66 4.34 0.19
N ASN A 471 -17.02 3.38 0.87
CA ASN A 471 -17.59 2.76 2.08
C ASN A 471 -17.84 3.81 3.19
N LEU A 472 -16.91 4.74 3.37
CA LEU A 472 -17.05 5.82 4.36
C LEU A 472 -18.08 6.88 3.92
N VAL A 473 -18.03 7.30 2.65
CA VAL A 473 -18.75 8.50 2.18
C VAL A 473 -20.11 8.17 1.57
N ASP A 474 -20.18 7.16 0.69
CA ASP A 474 -21.45 6.79 0.02
C ASP A 474 -22.31 5.85 0.87
N PHE A 475 -21.67 4.91 1.57
CA PHE A 475 -22.40 3.88 2.33
C PHE A 475 -22.44 4.14 3.84
N GLY A 476 -21.78 5.18 4.34
CA GLY A 476 -21.87 5.62 5.74
C GLY A 476 -21.29 4.63 6.76
N MET A 477 -20.42 3.71 6.33
CA MET A 477 -19.76 2.76 7.22
C MET A 477 -18.81 3.46 8.18
N ASN A 478 -18.67 2.97 9.40
CA ASN A 478 -17.62 3.43 10.29
C ASN A 478 -16.23 2.96 9.80
N LEU A 479 -15.17 3.49 10.43
CA LEU A 479 -13.80 3.26 9.99
C LEU A 479 -13.40 1.76 9.94
N GLN A 480 -13.87 0.94 10.90
CA GLN A 480 -13.57 -0.48 10.96
C GLN A 480 -14.41 -1.27 9.94
N GLU A 481 -15.70 -0.96 9.83
CA GLU A 481 -16.60 -1.56 8.85
C GLU A 481 -16.11 -1.33 7.42
N ALA A 482 -15.68 -0.11 7.11
CA ALA A 482 -15.11 0.22 5.80
C ALA A 482 -13.94 -0.68 5.41
N GLY A 483 -13.12 -1.08 6.39
CA GLY A 483 -12.01 -2.02 6.21
C GLY A 483 -12.44 -3.48 6.13
N ASP A 484 -13.40 -3.90 6.97
CA ASP A 484 -13.84 -5.30 7.06
C ASP A 484 -14.81 -5.69 5.94
N ALA A 485 -15.46 -4.72 5.28
CA ALA A 485 -16.38 -4.95 4.18
C ALA A 485 -15.80 -5.85 3.10
N PRO A 486 -16.60 -6.75 2.51
CA PRO A 486 -16.13 -7.63 1.44
C PRO A 486 -15.60 -6.82 0.24
N ARG A 487 -14.43 -7.20 -0.25
CA ARG A 487 -13.73 -6.54 -1.36
C ARG A 487 -13.82 -7.32 -2.65
N TRP A 488 -13.55 -6.62 -3.72
CA TRP A 488 -13.35 -7.20 -5.05
C TRP A 488 -12.18 -6.53 -5.74
N ASP A 489 -11.57 -7.26 -6.64
CA ASP A 489 -10.47 -6.84 -7.48
C ASP A 489 -10.82 -7.10 -8.95
N HIS A 490 -10.25 -6.34 -9.85
CA HIS A 490 -10.38 -6.55 -11.29
C HIS A 490 -9.00 -6.63 -11.94
N THR A 491 -8.70 -7.80 -12.50
CA THR A 491 -7.51 -7.99 -13.33
C THR A 491 -7.85 -7.69 -14.79
N GLY A 492 -6.89 -7.15 -15.49
CA GLY A 492 -7.04 -6.69 -16.85
C GLY A 492 -7.02 -5.18 -16.92
N GLY A 493 -6.79 -4.63 -18.10
CA GLY A 493 -6.54 -3.23 -18.36
C GLY A 493 -5.13 -3.02 -18.91
N ALA A 494 -4.81 -1.82 -19.36
CA ALA A 494 -3.47 -1.45 -19.79
C ALA A 494 -2.51 -1.31 -18.61
N SER A 495 -1.21 -1.55 -18.84
CA SER A 495 -0.17 -1.47 -17.82
C SER A 495 0.94 -0.50 -18.23
N PRO A 496 1.49 0.31 -17.31
CA PRO A 496 2.64 1.17 -17.56
C PRO A 496 3.90 0.41 -18.04
N MET A 497 3.93 -0.91 -17.84
CA MET A 497 4.97 -1.81 -18.37
C MET A 497 4.80 -2.15 -19.87
N GLY A 498 3.86 -1.50 -20.57
CA GLY A 498 3.59 -1.70 -22.00
C GLY A 498 2.89 -3.01 -22.33
N ARG A 499 2.24 -3.67 -21.39
CA ARG A 499 1.44 -4.89 -21.60
C ARG A 499 -0.02 -4.51 -21.81
N THR A 500 -0.70 -5.23 -22.70
CA THR A 500 -2.14 -5.08 -22.99
C THR A 500 -2.79 -6.44 -23.13
N THR A 501 -4.01 -6.61 -22.61
CA THR A 501 -4.88 -7.76 -22.90
C THR A 501 -6.13 -7.24 -23.63
N GLU A 502 -6.66 -8.02 -24.56
CA GLU A 502 -7.80 -7.61 -25.42
C GLU A 502 -9.16 -8.10 -24.90
N ASP A 503 -9.25 -8.50 -23.63
CA ASP A 503 -10.48 -9.01 -23.03
C ASP A 503 -11.10 -8.03 -22.01
N THR A 504 -12.27 -8.39 -21.46
CA THR A 504 -12.96 -7.57 -20.43
C THR A 504 -12.33 -7.65 -19.05
N GLY A 505 -11.24 -8.42 -18.87
CA GLY A 505 -10.65 -8.72 -17.59
C GLY A 505 -11.45 -9.73 -16.75
N LEU A 506 -11.09 -9.87 -15.49
CA LEU A 506 -11.70 -10.81 -14.54
C LEU A 506 -11.96 -10.09 -13.22
N ILE A 507 -13.22 -10.02 -12.78
CA ILE A 507 -13.58 -9.57 -11.43
C ILE A 507 -13.38 -10.76 -10.50
N ARG A 508 -12.54 -10.56 -9.47
CA ARG A 508 -12.33 -11.53 -8.39
C ARG A 508 -12.96 -10.98 -7.13
N VAL A 509 -13.76 -11.79 -6.45
CA VAL A 509 -14.56 -11.36 -5.30
C VAL A 509 -14.23 -12.17 -4.04
N GLU A 510 -14.37 -11.55 -2.89
CA GLU A 510 -14.36 -12.23 -1.59
C GLU A 510 -15.67 -12.97 -1.33
N SER A 511 -15.64 -13.92 -0.40
CA SER A 511 -16.77 -14.78 -0.05
C SER A 511 -18.00 -14.03 0.50
N GLY A 512 -17.81 -12.80 0.98
CA GLY A 512 -18.91 -11.95 1.47
C GLY A 512 -19.77 -11.32 0.37
N ILE A 513 -19.38 -11.39 -0.92
CA ILE A 513 -20.19 -10.86 -2.01
C ILE A 513 -21.32 -11.84 -2.36
N PRO A 514 -22.61 -11.40 -2.37
CA PRO A 514 -23.77 -12.28 -2.58
C PRO A 514 -23.77 -12.96 -3.96
N TYR A 515 -24.30 -14.17 -4.03
CA TYR A 515 -24.43 -14.91 -5.30
C TYR A 515 -25.32 -14.19 -6.34
N SER A 516 -26.36 -13.48 -5.87
CA SER A 516 -27.20 -12.63 -6.74
C SER A 516 -26.39 -11.56 -7.48
N THR A 517 -25.40 -10.96 -6.79
CA THR A 517 -24.47 -10.00 -7.38
C THR A 517 -23.62 -10.65 -8.47
N LEU A 518 -23.09 -11.85 -8.21
CA LEU A 518 -22.30 -12.58 -9.21
C LEU A 518 -23.10 -12.87 -10.47
N ARG A 519 -24.35 -13.29 -10.33
CA ARG A 519 -25.26 -13.51 -11.47
C ARG A 519 -25.53 -12.22 -12.23
N GLY A 520 -25.86 -11.13 -11.53
CA GLY A 520 -26.10 -9.84 -12.17
C GLY A 520 -24.87 -9.30 -12.91
N LEU A 521 -23.66 -9.56 -12.41
CA LEU A 521 -22.42 -9.23 -13.13
C LEU A 521 -22.23 -10.09 -14.39
N MET A 522 -22.54 -11.39 -14.34
CA MET A 522 -22.48 -12.27 -15.51
C MET A 522 -23.52 -11.85 -16.58
N ASP A 523 -24.72 -11.44 -16.18
CA ASP A 523 -25.74 -10.89 -17.08
C ASP A 523 -25.25 -9.63 -17.78
N ARG A 524 -24.43 -8.82 -17.08
CA ARG A 524 -23.70 -7.67 -17.64
C ARG A 524 -22.41 -8.05 -18.37
N ARG A 525 -22.18 -9.34 -18.65
CA ARG A 525 -21.04 -9.90 -19.40
C ARG A 525 -19.68 -9.76 -18.73
N HIS A 526 -19.62 -9.54 -17.42
CA HIS A 526 -18.37 -9.65 -16.68
C HIS A 526 -17.96 -11.12 -16.50
N ARG A 527 -16.66 -11.36 -16.52
CA ARG A 527 -16.06 -12.63 -16.12
C ARG A 527 -15.78 -12.58 -14.62
N ILE A 528 -16.17 -13.62 -13.89
CA ILE A 528 -16.08 -13.69 -12.44
C ILE A 528 -15.15 -14.82 -12.03
N GLY A 529 -14.33 -14.56 -11.01
CA GLY A 529 -13.44 -15.54 -10.39
C GLY A 529 -13.25 -15.30 -8.90
N THR A 530 -12.43 -16.14 -8.30
CA THR A 530 -12.02 -16.03 -6.89
C THR A 530 -10.50 -16.04 -6.79
N ALA A 531 -9.96 -15.50 -5.71
CA ALA A 531 -8.53 -15.57 -5.42
C ALA A 531 -8.31 -15.57 -3.90
N ARG A 532 -7.08 -15.83 -3.47
CA ARG A 532 -6.68 -15.81 -2.06
C ARG A 532 -5.61 -14.75 -1.83
N GLY A 533 -5.76 -13.93 -0.78
CA GLY A 533 -4.72 -13.02 -0.29
C GLY A 533 -4.41 -11.81 -1.19
N ILE A 534 -5.28 -11.49 -2.17
CA ILE A 534 -5.02 -10.39 -3.13
C ILE A 534 -5.77 -9.10 -2.81
N TYR A 535 -6.61 -9.10 -1.79
CA TYR A 535 -7.53 -7.99 -1.48
C TYR A 535 -6.92 -6.95 -0.54
N GLY A 536 -5.60 -6.91 -0.48
CA GLY A 536 -4.84 -5.92 0.26
C GLY A 536 -4.79 -6.14 1.76
N GLY A 537 -4.52 -5.05 2.47
CA GLY A 537 -4.51 -4.94 3.92
C GLY A 537 -4.72 -3.48 4.28
N TYR A 538 -5.67 -3.18 5.16
CA TYR A 538 -6.11 -1.84 5.49
C TYR A 538 -5.74 -1.45 6.92
N GLN A 539 -5.24 -0.21 7.05
CA GLN A 539 -5.06 0.47 8.33
C GLN A 539 -5.59 1.90 8.19
N ALA A 540 -6.21 2.43 9.23
CA ALA A 540 -6.66 3.81 9.21
C ALA A 540 -6.74 4.43 10.60
N ILE A 541 -6.61 5.77 10.63
CA ILE A 541 -6.89 6.61 11.78
C ILE A 541 -7.78 7.76 11.32
N LEU A 542 -8.91 7.95 12.03
CA LEU A 542 -9.83 9.08 11.85
C LEU A 542 -9.71 10.00 13.06
N TRP A 543 -9.67 11.31 12.82
CA TRP A 543 -9.84 12.33 13.84
C TRP A 543 -11.31 12.75 13.96
N ASP A 544 -11.91 12.52 15.12
CA ASP A 544 -13.22 13.02 15.48
C ASP A 544 -13.08 14.40 16.13
N ASP A 545 -13.33 15.45 15.33
CA ASP A 545 -13.18 16.83 15.77
C ASP A 545 -14.26 17.26 16.78
N GLU A 546 -15.38 16.56 16.86
CA GLU A 546 -16.45 16.85 17.84
C GLU A 546 -16.08 16.33 19.23
N ASN A 547 -15.72 15.05 19.32
CA ASN A 547 -15.40 14.38 20.57
C ASN A 547 -13.92 14.51 20.98
N LYS A 548 -13.05 15.03 20.09
CA LYS A 548 -11.59 15.15 20.30
C LYS A 548 -10.91 13.83 20.63
N VAL A 549 -11.23 12.81 19.83
CA VAL A 549 -10.68 11.47 19.95
C VAL A 549 -10.26 10.92 18.58
N TYR A 550 -9.26 10.04 18.58
CA TYR A 550 -8.88 9.26 17.43
C TYR A 550 -9.69 7.96 17.38
N HIS A 551 -10.15 7.58 16.20
CA HIS A 551 -10.67 6.26 15.89
C HIS A 551 -9.61 5.52 15.09
N GLY A 552 -9.19 4.34 15.55
CA GLY A 552 -8.25 3.48 14.86
C GLY A 552 -8.92 2.23 14.31
N ALA A 553 -8.52 1.81 13.11
CA ALA A 553 -8.98 0.58 12.47
C ALA A 553 -7.82 -0.22 11.87
N SER A 554 -7.91 -1.54 11.99
CA SER A 554 -7.05 -2.53 11.35
C SER A 554 -7.91 -3.74 10.99
N GLU A 555 -7.90 -4.13 9.74
CA GLU A 555 -8.76 -5.19 9.23
C GLU A 555 -8.16 -6.59 9.41
N SER A 556 -8.95 -7.64 9.15
CA SER A 556 -8.62 -9.03 9.48
C SER A 556 -7.82 -9.80 8.39
N ARG A 557 -7.51 -9.18 7.23
CA ARG A 557 -6.75 -9.85 6.14
C ARG A 557 -5.25 -9.87 6.39
N LYS A 558 -4.79 -9.14 7.40
CA LYS A 558 -3.41 -9.12 7.90
C LYS A 558 -3.42 -9.34 9.41
N ASP A 559 -2.24 -9.61 9.98
CA ASP A 559 -2.07 -9.82 11.43
C ASP A 559 -2.12 -8.50 12.24
N GLY A 560 -2.62 -7.43 11.63
CA GLY A 560 -2.51 -6.07 12.10
C GLY A 560 -3.28 -5.74 13.38
N GLN A 561 -2.93 -4.57 13.94
CA GLN A 561 -3.56 -4.00 15.11
C GLN A 561 -3.68 -2.48 14.98
N ALA A 562 -4.78 -1.91 15.51
CA ALA A 562 -4.86 -0.53 15.90
C ALA A 562 -4.84 -0.44 17.44
N ALA A 563 -4.09 0.51 17.99
CA ALA A 563 -4.01 0.78 19.43
C ALA A 563 -3.87 2.28 19.71
N GLY A 564 -4.58 2.76 20.73
CA GLY A 564 -4.59 4.15 21.16
C GLY A 564 -4.49 4.28 22.69
N TYR A 565 -4.31 5.52 23.19
CA TYR A 565 -4.26 5.83 24.63
C TYR A 565 -4.80 7.22 24.92
#